data_814204ed3469fca74fccb1f23d13037b
#
_entry.id   814204ed3469fca74fccb1f23d13037b
#
_cell.length_a   1.000
_cell.length_b   1.000
_cell.length_c   1.000
_cell.angle_alpha   90.00
_cell.angle_beta   90.00
_cell.angle_gamma   90.00
#
_symmetry.space_group_name_H-M   'P 1'
#
loop_
_entity.id
_entity.type
_entity.pdbx_description
1 polymer ?
#
loop_
_entity_poly.entity_id
_entity_poly.type
_entity_poly.pdbx_seq_one_letter_code
_entity_poly.pdbx_strand_id
1 'polypeptide(L)'
;MSFETGKKELITCLKEIGDMPLPPYIVKKRGPKKADFKSYQTPFAEIDGSVAAPTASLHFPDDYVLRLKRKNISYCFITLHVSGGTFLPIREKNIDKHKMHSEFASVDENAALQIRETLKKGGKLIAVGTTVMRVLESSVFVDNGFQAFDGLVDTFIKPGHNFKVCSGLFTNFHLPKSTLFILVNAFIGVKNCLLYTSPSPRDS
;
A
#
# COMPACT_ATOMS: atom_id res chain seq x y z
N MET A 1 -19.27 16.38 -0.82
CA MET A 1 -20.07 16.73 0.36
C MET A 1 -19.42 17.91 1.04
N SER A 2 -20.16 18.92 1.39
CA SER A 2 -19.71 20.02 2.24
C SER A 2 -20.35 19.82 3.62
N PHE A 3 -19.60 20.14 4.67
CA PHE A 3 -20.06 20.09 6.05
C PHE A 3 -20.02 21.51 6.60
N GLU A 4 -21.01 21.88 7.40
CA GLU A 4 -21.09 23.21 8.04
C GLU A 4 -20.22 23.33 9.30
N THR A 5 -19.60 22.21 9.72
CA THR A 5 -18.75 22.13 10.91
C THR A 5 -17.27 22.28 10.57
N GLY A 6 -16.48 22.76 11.53
CA GLY A 6 -15.03 22.84 11.40
C GLY A 6 -14.35 21.46 11.27
N LYS A 7 -13.18 21.41 10.60
CA LYS A 7 -12.46 20.15 10.36
C LYS A 7 -12.21 19.32 11.62
N LYS A 8 -11.89 19.96 12.75
CA LYS A 8 -11.64 19.27 14.04
C LYS A 8 -12.92 18.63 14.60
N GLU A 9 -14.02 19.35 14.57
CA GLU A 9 -15.32 18.85 15.06
C GLU A 9 -15.82 17.70 14.19
N LEU A 10 -15.67 17.80 12.87
CA LEU A 10 -16.01 16.73 11.96
C LEU A 10 -15.21 15.44 12.27
N ILE A 11 -13.89 15.54 12.45
CA ILE A 11 -13.04 14.39 12.77
C ILE A 11 -13.45 13.78 14.10
N THR A 12 -13.75 14.59 15.12
CA THR A 12 -14.22 14.11 16.42
C THR A 12 -15.52 13.35 16.28
N CYS A 13 -16.50 13.92 15.58
CA CYS A 13 -17.78 13.27 15.31
C CYS A 13 -17.61 11.94 14.56
N LEU A 14 -16.75 11.90 13.52
CA LEU A 14 -16.48 10.69 12.78
C LEU A 14 -15.80 9.60 13.63
N LYS A 15 -14.97 9.97 14.60
CA LYS A 15 -14.36 9.02 15.54
C LYS A 15 -15.37 8.46 16.57
N GLU A 16 -16.39 9.23 16.92
CA GLU A 16 -17.43 8.82 17.88
C GLU A 16 -18.51 7.92 17.26
N ILE A 17 -18.97 8.27 16.05
CA ILE A 17 -20.10 7.59 15.42
C ILE A 17 -19.70 6.66 14.26
N GLY A 18 -18.46 6.78 13.78
CA GLY A 18 -17.98 6.02 12.62
C GLY A 18 -17.58 4.59 12.99
N ASP A 19 -17.75 3.70 12.02
CA ASP A 19 -17.20 2.34 12.08
C ASP A 19 -15.86 2.27 11.35
N MET A 20 -15.00 1.31 11.73
CA MET A 20 -13.77 1.02 11.00
C MET A 20 -14.10 0.57 9.57
N PRO A 21 -13.56 1.23 8.53
CA PRO A 21 -13.82 0.90 7.13
C PRO A 21 -13.09 -0.39 6.71
N LEU A 22 -13.62 -1.52 7.14
CA LEU A 22 -13.05 -2.83 6.85
C LEU A 22 -13.21 -3.20 5.37
N PRO A 23 -12.29 -4.02 4.82
CA PRO A 23 -12.45 -4.58 3.48
C PRO A 23 -13.77 -5.31 3.30
N PRO A 24 -14.44 -5.20 2.12
CA PRO A 24 -15.75 -5.80 1.88
C PRO A 24 -15.83 -7.30 2.14
N TYR A 25 -14.73 -8.03 1.92
CA TYR A 25 -14.70 -9.48 2.17
C TYR A 25 -14.71 -9.83 3.67
N ILE A 26 -14.24 -8.94 4.53
CA ILE A 26 -14.35 -9.07 5.99
C ILE A 26 -15.79 -8.76 6.41
N VAL A 27 -16.34 -7.64 5.93
CA VAL A 27 -17.72 -7.21 6.26
C VAL A 27 -18.75 -8.26 5.85
N LYS A 28 -18.55 -8.94 4.72
CA LYS A 28 -19.42 -10.03 4.27
C LYS A 28 -19.39 -11.26 5.18
N LYS A 29 -18.30 -11.51 5.88
CA LYS A 29 -18.17 -12.66 6.79
C LYS A 29 -18.65 -12.35 8.21
N ARG A 30 -18.46 -11.12 8.64
CA ARG A 30 -18.83 -10.62 9.96
C ARG A 30 -18.98 -9.11 9.94
N GLY A 31 -19.84 -8.55 10.77
CA GLY A 31 -19.93 -7.09 10.95
C GLY A 31 -18.68 -6.49 11.62
N PRO A 32 -18.56 -5.16 11.63
CA PRO A 32 -17.51 -4.43 12.35
C PRO A 32 -17.57 -4.75 13.85
N LYS A 33 -16.39 -4.77 14.50
CA LYS A 33 -16.25 -4.97 15.95
C LYS A 33 -15.37 -3.87 16.53
N LYS A 34 -15.58 -3.49 17.78
CA LYS A 34 -14.73 -2.50 18.48
C LYS A 34 -13.24 -2.87 18.45
N ALA A 35 -12.92 -4.16 18.48
CA ALA A 35 -11.54 -4.63 18.38
C ALA A 35 -10.88 -4.29 17.03
N ASP A 36 -11.66 -4.04 15.97
CA ASP A 36 -11.11 -3.72 14.65
C ASP A 36 -10.38 -2.39 14.61
N PHE A 37 -10.78 -1.42 15.44
CA PHE A 37 -10.05 -0.15 15.60
C PHE A 37 -8.59 -0.35 15.97
N LYS A 38 -8.28 -1.39 16.75
CA LYS A 38 -6.91 -1.76 17.09
C LYS A 38 -6.31 -2.73 16.09
N SER A 39 -7.05 -3.75 15.67
CA SER A 39 -6.52 -4.84 14.84
C SER A 39 -6.34 -4.46 13.38
N TYR A 40 -7.08 -3.46 12.88
CA TYR A 40 -6.96 -2.94 11.52
C TYR A 40 -6.14 -1.65 11.44
N GLN A 41 -5.28 -1.42 12.42
CA GLN A 41 -4.33 -0.31 12.45
C GLN A 41 -2.91 -0.85 12.43
N THR A 42 -2.05 -0.24 11.61
CA THR A 42 -0.66 -0.69 11.46
C THR A 42 0.25 0.01 12.46
N PRO A 43 1.40 -0.59 12.85
CA PRO A 43 2.37 0.09 13.69
C PRO A 43 3.03 1.31 13.02
N PHE A 44 2.74 1.55 11.73
CA PHE A 44 3.27 2.67 10.94
C PHE A 44 2.28 3.84 10.83
N ALA A 45 1.08 3.72 11.37
CA ALA A 45 0.04 4.74 11.25
C ALA A 45 0.35 5.94 12.16
N GLU A 46 0.65 7.09 11.55
CA GLU A 46 0.94 8.34 12.25
C GLU A 46 -0.03 9.46 11.88
N ILE A 47 -0.46 9.52 10.61
CA ILE A 47 -1.25 10.62 10.06
C ILE A 47 -2.62 10.12 9.64
N ASP A 48 -3.68 10.68 10.24
CA ASP A 48 -5.07 10.38 9.89
C ASP A 48 -5.37 10.80 8.43
N GLY A 49 -6.16 10.01 7.70
CA GLY A 49 -6.60 10.37 6.34
C GLY A 49 -6.76 9.18 5.38
N SER A 50 -6.37 7.99 5.77
CA SER A 50 -6.53 6.78 4.98
C SER A 50 -7.87 6.08 5.28
N VAL A 51 -8.54 5.59 4.25
CA VAL A 51 -9.74 4.73 4.40
C VAL A 51 -9.34 3.28 4.61
N ALA A 52 -8.25 2.85 3.98
CA ALA A 52 -7.78 1.47 4.05
C ALA A 52 -6.41 1.38 4.70
N ALA A 53 -6.23 0.41 5.62
CA ALA A 53 -4.92 0.13 6.18
C ALA A 53 -4.01 -0.56 5.15
N PRO A 54 -2.70 -0.25 5.11
CA PRO A 54 -1.72 -1.00 4.32
C PRO A 54 -1.49 -2.37 4.97
N THR A 55 -2.32 -3.34 4.63
CA THR A 55 -2.45 -4.63 5.34
C THR A 55 -1.16 -5.44 5.44
N ALA A 56 -0.21 -5.27 4.53
CA ALA A 56 1.12 -5.88 4.63
C ALA A 56 1.83 -5.51 5.94
N SER A 57 1.61 -4.30 6.42
CA SER A 57 2.23 -3.77 7.62
C SER A 57 1.62 -4.31 8.92
N LEU A 58 0.44 -4.92 8.88
CA LEU A 58 -0.22 -5.52 10.05
C LEU A 58 0.57 -6.71 10.63
N HIS A 59 1.47 -7.29 9.84
CA HIS A 59 2.30 -8.43 10.26
C HIS A 59 3.60 -8.02 10.95
N PHE A 60 3.88 -6.72 11.03
CA PHE A 60 5.08 -6.22 11.69
C PHE A 60 4.86 -6.13 13.20
N PRO A 61 5.79 -6.63 14.03
CA PRO A 61 5.74 -6.45 15.47
C PRO A 61 6.08 -5.02 15.86
N ASP A 62 5.66 -4.56 17.04
CA ASP A 62 5.88 -3.18 17.50
C ASP A 62 7.37 -2.83 17.60
N ASP A 63 8.24 -3.82 17.84
CA ASP A 63 9.69 -3.63 17.98
C ASP A 63 10.46 -3.78 16.65
N TYR A 64 9.77 -3.79 15.49
CA TYR A 64 10.38 -4.03 14.17
C TYR A 64 11.54 -3.06 13.86
N VAL A 65 11.42 -1.79 14.24
CA VAL A 65 12.48 -0.79 14.04
C VAL A 65 13.78 -1.20 14.75
N LEU A 66 13.67 -1.65 16.00
CA LEU A 66 14.82 -2.14 16.76
C LEU A 66 15.46 -3.36 16.12
N ARG A 67 14.63 -4.26 15.58
CA ARG A 67 15.11 -5.45 14.86
C ARG A 67 15.85 -5.09 13.58
N LEU A 68 15.35 -4.14 12.80
CA LEU A 68 16.02 -3.66 11.59
C LEU A 68 17.37 -3.00 11.93
N LYS A 69 17.40 -2.12 12.95
CA LYS A 69 18.63 -1.47 13.42
C LYS A 69 19.68 -2.47 13.86
N ARG A 70 19.31 -3.50 14.64
CA ARG A 70 20.22 -4.58 15.07
C ARG A 70 20.83 -5.37 13.91
N LYS A 71 20.15 -5.41 12.77
CA LYS A 71 20.61 -6.09 11.54
C LYS A 71 21.27 -5.14 10.54
N ASN A 72 21.49 -3.86 10.91
CA ASN A 72 22.01 -2.82 10.03
C ASN A 72 21.21 -2.67 8.72
N ILE A 73 19.88 -2.85 8.82
CA ILE A 73 18.95 -2.63 7.70
C ILE A 73 18.41 -1.21 7.81
N SER A 74 18.67 -0.40 6.81
CA SER A 74 18.11 0.95 6.70
C SER A 74 16.63 0.89 6.36
N TYR A 75 15.86 1.87 6.84
CA TYR A 75 14.44 2.00 6.55
C TYR A 75 14.06 3.48 6.46
N CYS A 76 13.04 3.77 5.68
CA CYS A 76 12.38 5.07 5.65
C CYS A 76 10.87 4.86 5.51
N PHE A 77 10.12 5.91 5.81
CA PHE A 77 8.67 5.92 5.70
C PHE A 77 8.23 6.86 4.60
N ILE A 78 7.12 6.51 3.97
CA ILE A 78 6.36 7.40 3.11
C ILE A 78 4.92 7.44 3.59
N THR A 79 4.26 8.59 3.50
CA THR A 79 2.86 8.73 3.89
C THR A 79 1.97 8.41 2.71
N LEU A 80 0.95 7.56 2.94
CA LEU A 80 -0.01 7.15 1.95
C LEU A 80 -1.43 7.29 2.50
N HIS A 81 -2.31 7.93 1.75
CA HIS A 81 -3.75 7.95 2.03
C HIS A 81 -4.45 7.01 1.05
N VAL A 82 -4.54 5.74 1.46
CA VAL A 82 -5.13 4.68 0.64
C VAL A 82 -6.64 4.84 0.59
N SER A 83 -7.19 4.96 -0.61
CA SER A 83 -8.63 5.10 -0.82
C SER A 83 -9.37 3.75 -0.78
N GLY A 84 -10.69 3.78 -0.53
CA GLY A 84 -11.53 2.59 -0.60
C GLY A 84 -11.59 1.92 -1.98
N GLY A 85 -11.23 2.66 -3.03
CA GLY A 85 -11.16 2.16 -4.41
C GLY A 85 -10.17 1.00 -4.61
N THR A 86 -9.16 0.88 -3.75
CA THR A 86 -8.17 -0.21 -3.78
C THR A 86 -8.82 -1.61 -3.61
N PHE A 87 -9.98 -1.67 -2.95
CA PHE A 87 -10.72 -2.93 -2.76
C PHE A 87 -11.72 -3.24 -3.86
N LEU A 88 -11.92 -2.34 -4.82
CA LEU A 88 -12.88 -2.57 -5.89
C LEU A 88 -12.31 -3.55 -6.92
N PRO A 89 -13.10 -4.53 -7.35
CA PRO A 89 -12.69 -5.43 -8.40
C PRO A 89 -12.67 -4.70 -9.75
N ILE A 90 -11.77 -5.11 -10.63
CA ILE A 90 -11.75 -4.66 -12.01
C ILE A 90 -12.97 -5.22 -12.71
N ARG A 91 -13.78 -4.34 -13.32
CA ARG A 91 -15.01 -4.70 -14.05
C ARG A 91 -14.78 -4.81 -15.55
N GLU A 92 -13.77 -4.15 -16.05
CA GLU A 92 -13.41 -4.11 -17.47
C GLU A 92 -12.86 -5.46 -17.92
N LYS A 93 -13.34 -5.95 -19.09
CA LYS A 93 -12.78 -7.14 -19.74
C LYS A 93 -11.37 -6.88 -20.28
N ASN A 94 -11.10 -5.65 -20.71
CA ASN A 94 -9.77 -5.22 -21.15
C ASN A 94 -9.14 -4.37 -20.04
N ILE A 95 -8.06 -4.86 -19.47
CA ILE A 95 -7.29 -4.23 -18.41
C ILE A 95 -6.76 -2.83 -18.81
N ASP A 96 -6.49 -2.59 -20.10
CA ASP A 96 -5.98 -1.30 -20.56
C ASP A 96 -7.02 -0.17 -20.49
N LYS A 97 -8.30 -0.52 -20.40
CA LYS A 97 -9.40 0.43 -20.22
C LYS A 97 -9.67 0.76 -18.75
N HIS A 98 -9.05 0.02 -17.83
CA HIS A 98 -9.23 0.29 -16.41
C HIS A 98 -8.50 1.56 -16.02
N LYS A 99 -9.25 2.51 -15.42
CA LYS A 99 -8.69 3.73 -14.82
C LYS A 99 -8.34 3.47 -13.38
N MET A 100 -7.06 3.62 -13.05
CA MET A 100 -6.59 3.47 -11.69
C MET A 100 -7.09 4.61 -10.81
N HIS A 101 -7.51 4.31 -9.61
CA HIS A 101 -7.84 5.33 -8.62
C HIS A 101 -6.57 6.01 -8.14
N SER A 102 -6.60 7.35 -8.12
CA SER A 102 -5.52 8.14 -7.55
C SER A 102 -5.50 8.00 -6.04
N GLU A 103 -4.32 7.89 -5.47
CA GLU A 103 -4.07 7.88 -4.04
C GLU A 103 -3.06 8.98 -3.71
N PHE A 104 -3.28 9.65 -2.59
CA PHE A 104 -2.35 10.67 -2.13
C PHE A 104 -1.12 10.01 -1.51
N ALA A 105 0.06 10.49 -1.91
CA ALA A 105 1.33 10.05 -1.39
C ALA A 105 2.22 11.24 -1.05
N SER A 106 2.97 11.12 0.04
CA SER A 106 3.99 12.08 0.44
C SER A 106 5.28 11.34 0.74
N VAL A 107 6.36 11.79 0.11
CA VAL A 107 7.73 11.31 0.30
C VAL A 107 8.55 12.53 0.74
N ASP A 108 8.99 12.57 1.98
CA ASP A 108 9.78 13.68 2.50
C ASP A 108 11.22 13.67 1.96
N GLU A 109 11.95 14.76 2.20
CA GLU A 109 13.35 14.93 1.75
C GLU A 109 14.28 13.85 2.31
N ASN A 110 14.09 13.42 3.56
CA ASN A 110 14.93 12.41 4.18
C ASN A 110 14.70 11.03 3.55
N ALA A 111 13.45 10.65 3.34
CA ALA A 111 13.09 9.40 2.66
C ALA A 111 13.60 9.40 1.22
N ALA A 112 13.38 10.50 0.48
CA ALA A 112 13.86 10.67 -0.88
C ALA A 112 15.38 10.57 -0.99
N LEU A 113 16.11 11.22 -0.07
CA LEU A 113 17.57 11.14 0.02
C LEU A 113 18.04 9.71 0.29
N GLN A 114 17.45 9.02 1.27
CA GLN A 114 17.83 7.64 1.59
C GLN A 114 17.59 6.68 0.43
N ILE A 115 16.47 6.83 -0.28
CA ILE A 115 16.14 6.04 -1.48
C ILE A 115 17.20 6.28 -2.56
N ARG A 116 17.46 7.55 -2.90
CA ARG A 116 18.44 7.94 -3.91
C ARG A 116 19.84 7.42 -3.60
N GLU A 117 20.31 7.59 -2.37
CA GLU A 117 21.62 7.11 -1.94
C GLU A 117 21.73 5.59 -1.96
N THR A 118 20.65 4.89 -1.60
CA THR A 118 20.59 3.42 -1.66
C THR A 118 20.74 2.95 -3.09
N LEU A 119 19.98 3.52 -4.02
CA LEU A 119 20.02 3.17 -5.44
C LEU A 119 21.39 3.51 -6.05
N LYS A 120 21.94 4.69 -5.76
CA LYS A 120 23.27 5.12 -6.23
C LYS A 120 24.40 4.18 -5.81
N LYS A 121 24.29 3.59 -4.62
CA LYS A 121 25.24 2.59 -4.09
C LYS A 121 24.98 1.16 -4.59
N GLY A 122 24.01 0.95 -5.47
CA GLY A 122 23.60 -0.38 -5.94
C GLY A 122 22.89 -1.22 -4.87
N GLY A 123 22.37 -0.56 -3.83
CA GLY A 123 21.60 -1.23 -2.78
C GLY A 123 20.23 -1.69 -3.26
N LYS A 124 19.58 -2.57 -2.49
CA LYS A 124 18.27 -3.12 -2.78
C LYS A 124 17.18 -2.40 -1.98
N LEU A 125 16.11 -2.02 -2.65
CA LEU A 125 14.92 -1.44 -2.06
C LEU A 125 13.80 -2.48 -1.98
N ILE A 126 13.29 -2.71 -0.77
CA ILE A 126 12.17 -3.61 -0.52
C ILE A 126 10.96 -2.77 -0.13
N ALA A 127 9.94 -2.76 -0.97
CA ALA A 127 8.68 -2.10 -0.68
C ALA A 127 7.86 -2.94 0.31
N VAL A 128 7.32 -2.30 1.35
CA VAL A 128 6.34 -2.93 2.25
C VAL A 128 4.95 -2.43 1.89
N GLY A 129 4.25 -3.22 1.12
CA GLY A 129 2.93 -2.91 0.56
C GLY A 129 2.96 -2.55 -0.93
N THR A 130 1.92 -3.00 -1.63
CA THR A 130 1.75 -2.73 -3.08
C THR A 130 1.59 -1.25 -3.39
N THR A 131 0.93 -0.49 -2.51
CA THR A 131 0.78 0.97 -2.70
C THR A 131 2.12 1.69 -2.57
N VAL A 132 2.99 1.26 -1.66
CA VAL A 132 4.37 1.77 -1.57
C VAL A 132 5.12 1.52 -2.88
N MET A 133 5.06 0.29 -3.41
CA MET A 133 5.69 -0.05 -4.69
C MET A 133 5.16 0.82 -5.84
N ARG A 134 3.85 1.08 -5.89
CA ARG A 134 3.25 1.95 -6.92
C ARG A 134 3.81 3.37 -6.88
N VAL A 135 3.99 3.94 -5.70
CA VAL A 135 4.57 5.28 -5.53
C VAL A 135 6.02 5.28 -5.97
N LEU A 136 6.82 4.32 -5.50
CA LEU A 136 8.24 4.24 -5.82
C LEU A 136 8.50 4.00 -7.32
N GLU A 137 7.63 3.27 -8.00
CA GLU A 137 7.73 2.99 -9.45
C GLU A 137 6.96 4.01 -10.31
N SER A 138 6.34 5.02 -9.71
CA SER A 138 5.60 6.05 -10.45
C SER A 138 6.54 6.95 -11.25
N SER A 139 6.10 7.38 -12.45
CA SER A 139 6.85 8.36 -13.24
C SER A 139 7.04 9.67 -12.49
N VAL A 140 6.03 10.09 -11.71
CA VAL A 140 6.11 11.32 -10.89
C VAL A 140 7.30 11.31 -9.95
N PHE A 141 7.64 10.14 -9.37
CA PHE A 141 8.77 10.00 -8.46
C PHE A 141 10.07 9.66 -9.20
N VAL A 142 10.01 8.73 -10.15
CA VAL A 142 11.19 8.23 -10.89
C VAL A 142 11.76 9.31 -11.80
N ASP A 143 10.91 9.97 -12.61
CA ASP A 143 11.34 10.97 -13.58
C ASP A 143 11.76 12.29 -12.90
N ASN A 144 11.29 12.52 -11.66
CA ASN A 144 11.73 13.62 -10.80
C ASN A 144 13.09 13.36 -10.10
N GLY A 145 13.76 12.26 -10.42
CA GLY A 145 15.07 11.94 -9.85
C GLY A 145 15.05 11.57 -8.37
N PHE A 146 13.96 10.98 -7.90
CA PHE A 146 13.77 10.56 -6.50
C PHE A 146 13.89 11.72 -5.51
N GLN A 147 13.24 12.83 -5.80
CA GLN A 147 13.13 13.99 -4.92
C GLN A 147 11.89 13.88 -4.02
N ALA A 148 11.82 14.74 -3.01
CA ALA A 148 10.61 14.87 -2.21
C ALA A 148 9.38 15.10 -3.10
N PHE A 149 8.28 14.50 -2.73
CA PHE A 149 7.04 14.51 -3.50
C PHE A 149 5.84 14.55 -2.57
N ASP A 150 4.86 15.34 -2.94
CA ASP A 150 3.59 15.47 -2.24
C ASP A 150 2.48 15.64 -3.27
N GLY A 151 1.61 14.63 -3.43
CA GLY A 151 0.59 14.68 -4.45
C GLY A 151 -0.11 13.35 -4.75
N LEU A 152 -0.86 13.34 -5.86
CA LEU A 152 -1.64 12.18 -6.29
C LEU A 152 -0.81 11.25 -7.19
N VAL A 153 -0.95 9.95 -6.95
CA VAL A 153 -0.34 8.88 -7.76
C VAL A 153 -1.45 7.95 -8.25
N ASP A 154 -1.54 7.77 -9.56
CA ASP A 154 -2.49 6.89 -10.25
C ASP A 154 -1.81 5.81 -11.09
N THR A 155 -0.54 5.55 -10.83
CA THR A 155 0.25 4.56 -11.56
C THR A 155 -0.39 3.19 -11.53
N PHE A 156 -0.65 2.63 -12.71
CA PHE A 156 -1.15 1.28 -12.89
C PHE A 156 -0.05 0.35 -13.39
N ILE A 157 0.53 -0.41 -12.49
CA ILE A 157 1.58 -1.39 -12.82
C ILE A 157 0.92 -2.63 -13.40
N LYS A 158 1.30 -2.98 -14.64
CA LYS A 158 0.79 -4.11 -15.41
C LYS A 158 1.93 -5.02 -15.88
N PRO A 159 1.67 -6.27 -16.28
CA PRO A 159 2.67 -7.11 -16.93
C PRO A 159 3.39 -6.39 -18.08
N GLY A 160 4.72 -6.46 -18.09
CA GLY A 160 5.58 -5.68 -18.98
C GLY A 160 6.13 -4.38 -18.38
N HIS A 161 5.72 -4.00 -17.16
CA HIS A 161 6.32 -2.88 -16.45
C HIS A 161 7.81 -3.16 -16.15
N ASN A 162 8.65 -2.17 -16.42
CA ASN A 162 10.07 -2.21 -16.09
C ASN A 162 10.31 -1.61 -14.71
N PHE A 163 10.52 -2.45 -13.73
CA PHE A 163 10.80 -2.02 -12.35
C PHE A 163 12.18 -1.38 -12.27
N LYS A 164 12.24 -0.12 -11.85
CA LYS A 164 13.47 0.69 -11.81
C LYS A 164 13.99 0.90 -10.39
N VAL A 165 13.12 0.77 -9.40
CA VAL A 165 13.39 1.17 -8.00
C VAL A 165 13.33 -0.03 -7.07
N CYS A 166 12.25 -0.78 -7.11
CA CYS A 166 11.98 -1.85 -6.15
C CYS A 166 12.64 -3.15 -6.56
N SER A 167 13.52 -3.67 -5.71
CA SER A 167 14.15 -4.99 -5.87
C SER A 167 13.36 -6.11 -5.19
N GLY A 168 12.39 -5.77 -4.35
CA GLY A 168 11.56 -6.72 -3.62
C GLY A 168 10.26 -6.10 -3.13
N LEU A 169 9.30 -6.96 -2.83
CA LEU A 169 7.99 -6.57 -2.33
C LEU A 169 7.58 -7.49 -1.18
N PHE A 170 7.29 -6.90 -0.04
CA PHE A 170 6.61 -7.56 1.06
C PHE A 170 5.13 -7.20 1.00
N THR A 171 4.26 -8.19 0.79
CA THR A 171 2.82 -7.97 0.63
C THR A 171 2.01 -9.19 1.02
N ASN A 172 0.68 -9.03 1.14
CA ASN A 172 -0.26 -10.12 1.36
C ASN A 172 -0.67 -10.77 0.03
N PHE A 173 -1.41 -11.88 0.14
CA PHE A 173 -2.13 -12.44 -1.00
C PHE A 173 -3.27 -11.53 -1.43
N HIS A 174 -3.51 -11.46 -2.72
CA HIS A 174 -4.51 -10.58 -3.30
C HIS A 174 -5.59 -11.37 -4.03
N LEU A 175 -6.83 -10.87 -3.94
CA LEU A 175 -7.97 -11.48 -4.63
C LEU A 175 -7.79 -11.40 -6.15
N PRO A 176 -8.23 -12.44 -6.89
CA PRO A 176 -8.32 -12.39 -8.34
C PRO A 176 -9.11 -11.17 -8.80
N LYS A 177 -8.83 -10.68 -10.00
CA LYS A 177 -9.47 -9.49 -10.61
C LYS A 177 -9.26 -8.18 -9.82
N SER A 178 -8.21 -8.08 -9.01
CA SER A 178 -7.81 -6.84 -8.36
C SER A 178 -6.57 -6.24 -9.05
N THR A 179 -6.44 -4.91 -8.97
CA THR A 179 -5.26 -4.19 -9.46
C THR A 179 -3.98 -4.62 -8.74
N LEU A 180 -4.11 -5.02 -7.48
CA LEU A 180 -3.01 -5.50 -6.64
C LEU A 180 -2.52 -6.88 -7.10
N PHE A 181 -3.43 -7.77 -7.48
CA PHE A 181 -3.07 -9.06 -8.07
C PHE A 181 -2.30 -8.89 -9.40
N ILE A 182 -2.73 -7.92 -10.21
CA ILE A 182 -2.05 -7.59 -11.47
C ILE A 182 -0.64 -7.04 -11.23
N LEU A 183 -0.46 -6.18 -10.22
CA LEU A 183 0.86 -5.67 -9.85
C LEU A 183 1.80 -6.80 -9.43
N VAL A 184 1.34 -7.72 -8.58
CA VAL A 184 2.15 -8.88 -8.17
C VAL A 184 2.50 -9.75 -9.35
N ASN A 185 1.55 -10.01 -10.26
CA ASN A 185 1.82 -10.72 -11.52
C ASN A 185 2.87 -10.01 -12.38
N ALA A 186 2.83 -8.69 -12.44
CA ALA A 186 3.82 -7.91 -13.18
C ALA A 186 5.23 -8.04 -12.58
N PHE A 187 5.32 -8.14 -11.25
CA PHE A 187 6.59 -8.20 -10.51
C PHE A 187 7.24 -9.59 -10.55
N ILE A 188 6.50 -10.65 -10.29
CA ILE A 188 7.05 -12.02 -10.16
C ILE A 188 6.69 -12.95 -11.33
N GLY A 189 5.86 -12.50 -12.25
CA GLY A 189 5.31 -13.29 -13.35
C GLY A 189 4.07 -14.12 -12.95
N VAL A 190 3.19 -14.34 -13.92
CA VAL A 190 1.89 -15.02 -13.72
C VAL A 190 2.07 -16.43 -13.13
N LYS A 191 3.02 -17.22 -13.66
CA LYS A 191 3.26 -18.59 -13.20
C LYS A 191 3.60 -18.64 -11.71
N ASN A 192 4.54 -17.82 -11.27
CA ASN A 192 4.94 -17.77 -9.86
C ASN A 192 3.81 -17.24 -8.97
N CYS A 193 3.10 -16.21 -9.41
CA CYS A 193 1.97 -15.67 -8.65
C CYS A 193 0.89 -16.74 -8.42
N LEU A 194 0.54 -17.52 -9.43
CA LEU A 194 -0.45 -18.60 -9.32
C LEU A 194 0.02 -19.73 -8.41
N LEU A 195 1.31 -20.09 -8.43
CA LEU A 195 1.87 -21.10 -7.52
C LEU A 195 1.71 -20.70 -6.05
N TYR A 196 1.94 -19.43 -5.73
CA TYR A 196 1.81 -18.93 -4.35
C TYR A 196 0.37 -18.69 -3.90
N THR A 197 -0.57 -18.52 -4.83
CA THR A 197 -1.99 -18.26 -4.53
C THR A 197 -2.87 -19.49 -4.65
N SER A 198 -2.37 -20.59 -5.19
CA SER A 198 -3.09 -21.87 -5.25
C SER A 198 -3.09 -22.54 -3.88
N PRO A 199 -4.21 -23.16 -3.48
CA PRO A 199 -4.24 -23.98 -2.25
C PRO A 199 -3.15 -25.04 -2.30
N SER A 200 -2.37 -25.11 -1.23
CA SER A 200 -1.40 -26.19 -1.07
C SER A 200 -2.14 -27.49 -0.69
N PRO A 201 -1.67 -28.68 -1.11
CA PRO A 201 -2.17 -29.95 -0.58
C PRO A 201 -2.10 -30.09 0.94
N ARG A 202 -1.36 -29.18 1.63
CA ARG A 202 -1.29 -29.12 3.09
C ARG A 202 -2.39 -28.25 3.72
N ASP A 203 -3.18 -27.56 2.91
CA ASP A 203 -4.27 -26.66 3.36
C ASP A 203 -5.65 -27.36 3.27
N SER A 204 -5.68 -28.64 2.90
CA SER A 204 -6.86 -29.50 2.79
C SER A 204 -7.00 -30.42 4.01
#